data_56a90e31a8d30f8d261c986b738b38eb
#
_entry.id   56a90e31a8d30f8d261c986b738b38eb
#
_cell.length_a   1.000
_cell.length_b   1.000
_cell.length_c   1.000
_cell.angle_alpha   90.00
_cell.angle_beta   90.00
_cell.angle_gamma   90.00
#
_symmetry.space_group_name_H-M   'P 1'
#
loop_
_entity.id
_entity.type
_entity.pdbx_description
1 polymer ?
#
loop_
_entity_poly.entity_id
_entity_poly.type
_entity_poly.pdbx_seq_one_letter_code
_entity_poly.pdbx_strand_id
1 'polypeptide(L)'
;MYIGTSRIINEADMKRMIALLAVLTCMVMILPLTAFAGDIPESLLYEEGAQIFFGEVLSYHPDKKNPDIEVSPVVGIKGNVKEGTKQTYNNPNPVGDFNVHVGKVYLFTYYEGDNYIDFFEVTTYNTRTLKVRHVEGPMWERFEQYLNEGKYGEAKIDGMMPYTADIIRYSIRVAAPAIAVAWVISRRRKNRLAEK
;
A
#
# COMPACT_ATOMS: atom_id res chain seq x y z
N MET A 1 43.42 -23.40 -55.45
CA MET A 1 44.36 -23.87 -54.41
C MET A 1 44.24 -22.90 -53.23
N TYR A 2 43.32 -23.15 -52.29
CA TYR A 2 43.09 -22.29 -51.12
C TYR A 2 43.94 -22.83 -49.97
N ILE A 3 44.95 -22.12 -49.55
CA ILE A 3 45.77 -22.46 -48.39
C ILE A 3 45.04 -21.76 -47.20
N GLY A 4 44.31 -22.53 -46.44
CA GLY A 4 43.67 -22.06 -45.17
C GLY A 4 44.76 -21.95 -44.09
N THR A 5 45.20 -20.73 -43.79
CA THR A 5 46.00 -20.42 -42.59
C THR A 5 45.17 -20.52 -41.37
N SER A 6 45.12 -21.68 -40.75
CA SER A 6 44.62 -21.82 -39.38
C SER A 6 45.57 -21.07 -38.43
N ARG A 7 45.17 -19.87 -37.96
CA ARG A 7 45.89 -19.18 -36.87
C ARG A 7 45.80 -20.04 -35.64
N ILE A 8 46.89 -20.71 -35.29
CA ILE A 8 47.04 -21.39 -34.00
C ILE A 8 47.05 -20.26 -32.94
N ILE A 9 45.99 -20.16 -32.16
CA ILE A 9 45.91 -19.21 -31.03
C ILE A 9 47.02 -19.58 -30.05
N ASN A 10 47.95 -18.67 -29.82
CA ASN A 10 49.08 -18.89 -28.91
C ASN A 10 48.55 -19.09 -27.48
N GLU A 11 49.12 -20.01 -26.72
CA GLU A 11 48.73 -20.30 -25.33
C GLU A 11 48.73 -19.04 -24.43
N ALA A 12 49.64 -18.10 -24.71
CA ALA A 12 49.70 -16.82 -24.04
C ALA A 12 48.46 -15.94 -24.31
N ASP A 13 47.95 -15.95 -25.55
CA ASP A 13 46.77 -15.18 -25.93
C ASP A 13 45.50 -15.80 -25.37
N MET A 14 45.42 -17.11 -25.27
CA MET A 14 44.33 -17.82 -24.62
C MET A 14 44.26 -17.52 -23.11
N LYS A 15 45.42 -17.51 -22.42
CA LYS A 15 45.48 -17.13 -21.00
C LYS A 15 45.06 -15.66 -20.76
N ARG A 16 45.43 -14.74 -21.64
CA ARG A 16 45.00 -13.33 -21.59
C ARG A 16 43.51 -13.18 -21.82
N MET A 17 42.95 -13.95 -22.75
CA MET A 17 41.53 -13.92 -23.06
C MET A 17 40.69 -14.46 -21.89
N ILE A 18 41.15 -15.53 -21.24
CA ILE A 18 40.48 -16.08 -20.03
C ILE A 18 40.57 -15.08 -18.88
N ALA A 19 41.71 -14.44 -18.67
CA ALA A 19 41.85 -13.41 -17.63
C ALA A 19 40.94 -12.19 -17.87
N LEU A 20 40.85 -11.73 -19.13
CA LEU A 20 39.96 -10.65 -19.53
C LEU A 20 38.47 -11.02 -19.31
N LEU A 21 38.09 -12.24 -19.67
CA LEU A 21 36.74 -12.75 -19.47
C LEU A 21 36.38 -12.84 -17.98
N ALA A 22 37.32 -13.31 -17.15
CA ALA A 22 37.17 -13.38 -15.71
C ALA A 22 36.99 -11.98 -15.08
N VAL A 23 37.80 -11.00 -15.49
CA VAL A 23 37.68 -9.61 -15.03
C VAL A 23 36.33 -9.01 -15.45
N LEU A 24 35.92 -9.24 -16.71
CA LEU A 24 34.64 -8.75 -17.21
C LEU A 24 33.45 -9.36 -16.44
N THR A 25 33.52 -10.66 -16.15
CA THR A 25 32.50 -11.37 -15.36
C THR A 25 32.45 -10.83 -13.92
N CYS A 26 33.63 -10.59 -13.31
CA CYS A 26 33.67 -9.97 -11.98
C CYS A 26 33.13 -8.53 -12.00
N MET A 27 33.42 -7.73 -13.01
CA MET A 27 32.83 -6.38 -13.16
C MET A 27 31.33 -6.42 -13.30
N VAL A 28 30.78 -7.35 -14.07
CA VAL A 28 29.30 -7.50 -14.21
C VAL A 28 28.65 -7.96 -12.87
N MET A 29 29.34 -8.78 -12.07
CA MET A 29 28.86 -9.22 -10.77
C MET A 29 28.93 -8.13 -9.69
N ILE A 30 29.82 -7.13 -9.85
CA ILE A 30 30.01 -6.03 -8.90
C ILE A 30 29.08 -4.84 -9.21
N LEU A 31 28.60 -4.75 -10.45
CA LEU A 31 27.59 -3.76 -10.78
C LEU A 31 26.33 -4.14 -10.01
N PRO A 32 25.91 -3.33 -9.03
CA PRO A 32 24.61 -3.55 -8.42
C PRO A 32 23.59 -3.43 -9.56
N LEU A 33 22.93 -4.53 -9.87
CA LEU A 33 21.74 -4.54 -10.73
C LEU A 33 20.60 -3.86 -9.97
N THR A 34 20.78 -2.59 -9.62
CA THR A 34 19.69 -1.71 -9.26
C THR A 34 19.00 -1.26 -10.55
N ALA A 35 18.53 -2.21 -11.32
CA ALA A 35 17.44 -1.94 -12.23
C ALA A 35 16.20 -1.79 -11.34
N PHE A 36 16.07 -0.65 -10.70
CA PHE A 36 14.78 -0.19 -10.21
C PHE A 36 13.93 0.09 -11.45
N ALA A 37 13.30 -0.95 -11.98
CA ALA A 37 12.10 -0.76 -12.76
C ALA A 37 11.12 -0.15 -11.74
N GLY A 38 10.91 1.17 -11.85
CA GLY A 38 10.14 1.94 -10.87
C GLY A 38 8.69 1.49 -10.80
N ASP A 39 8.45 0.47 -10.02
CA ASP A 39 7.11 0.09 -9.59
C ASP A 39 6.76 0.98 -8.39
N ILE A 40 5.50 1.36 -8.26
CA ILE A 40 5.02 2.31 -7.23
C ILE A 40 5.51 1.96 -5.82
N PRO A 41 5.44 0.70 -5.34
CA PRO A 41 5.89 0.35 -4.00
C PRO A 41 7.38 0.64 -3.75
N GLU A 42 8.22 0.34 -4.72
CA GLU A 42 9.66 0.55 -4.62
C GLU A 42 10.02 2.04 -4.70
N SER A 43 9.36 2.80 -5.57
CA SER A 43 9.52 4.26 -5.63
C SER A 43 9.12 4.90 -4.30
N LEU A 44 7.97 4.55 -3.75
CA LEU A 44 7.53 5.01 -2.43
C LEU A 44 8.53 4.65 -1.32
N LEU A 45 9.21 3.51 -1.43
CA LEU A 45 10.20 3.07 -0.44
C LEU A 45 11.49 3.88 -0.50
N TYR A 46 12.00 4.17 -1.70
CA TYR A 46 13.34 4.70 -1.90
C TYR A 46 13.41 6.19 -2.21
N GLU A 47 12.34 6.79 -2.72
CA GLU A 47 12.34 8.22 -3.02
C GLU A 47 12.21 9.07 -1.74
N GLU A 48 13.11 10.03 -1.56
CA GLU A 48 13.14 10.90 -0.37
C GLU A 48 11.92 11.82 -0.29
N GLY A 49 11.41 12.30 -1.43
CA GLY A 49 10.22 13.15 -1.53
C GLY A 49 8.88 12.40 -1.39
N ALA A 50 8.91 11.07 -1.23
CA ALA A 50 7.70 10.29 -1.09
C ALA A 50 7.07 10.48 0.31
N GLN A 51 5.76 10.72 0.31
CA GLN A 51 4.95 10.86 1.52
C GLN A 51 3.89 9.77 1.54
N ILE A 52 3.70 9.13 2.69
CA ILE A 52 2.63 8.17 2.93
C ILE A 52 1.96 8.57 4.25
N PHE A 53 0.65 8.74 4.23
CA PHE A 53 -0.07 9.17 5.42
C PHE A 53 -1.55 8.75 5.38
N PHE A 54 -2.17 8.67 6.54
CA PHE A 54 -3.61 8.64 6.66
C PHE A 54 -4.14 10.06 6.76
N GLY A 55 -5.17 10.38 5.97
CA GLY A 55 -5.76 11.71 5.95
C GLY A 55 -7.29 11.65 5.86
N GLU A 56 -7.94 12.58 6.55
CA GLU A 56 -9.37 12.80 6.44
C GLU A 56 -9.67 13.70 5.24
N VAL A 57 -10.58 13.28 4.37
CA VAL A 57 -11.05 14.09 3.24
C VAL A 57 -12.00 15.16 3.73
N LEU A 58 -11.62 16.43 3.56
CA LEU A 58 -12.44 17.58 3.92
C LEU A 58 -13.34 18.04 2.78
N SER A 59 -12.85 17.95 1.53
CA SER A 59 -13.62 18.17 0.32
C SER A 59 -13.02 17.41 -0.85
N TYR A 60 -13.84 17.06 -1.84
CA TYR A 60 -13.44 16.33 -3.04
C TYR A 60 -14.20 16.83 -4.26
N HIS A 61 -13.47 17.28 -5.28
CA HIS A 61 -14.06 17.89 -6.47
C HIS A 61 -13.46 17.27 -7.75
N PRO A 62 -13.87 16.05 -8.12
CA PRO A 62 -13.33 15.36 -9.29
C PRO A 62 -13.75 15.98 -10.61
N ASP A 63 -14.93 16.64 -10.67
CA ASP A 63 -15.52 17.17 -11.89
C ASP A 63 -15.10 18.60 -12.22
N LYS A 64 -14.26 19.22 -11.40
CA LYS A 64 -13.70 20.53 -11.71
C LYS A 64 -12.75 20.46 -12.92
N LYS A 65 -12.60 21.56 -13.63
CA LYS A 65 -11.60 21.71 -14.71
C LYS A 65 -10.18 21.37 -14.22
N ASN A 66 -9.89 21.70 -12.97
CA ASN A 66 -8.69 21.29 -12.23
C ASN A 66 -9.21 20.52 -11.00
N PRO A 67 -9.28 19.20 -11.07
CA PRO A 67 -9.72 18.38 -9.94
C PRO A 67 -8.85 18.63 -8.70
N ASP A 68 -9.50 18.73 -7.54
CA ASP A 68 -8.80 18.95 -6.28
C ASP A 68 -9.41 18.12 -5.14
N ILE A 69 -8.60 17.87 -4.13
CA ILE A 69 -8.99 17.26 -2.86
C ILE A 69 -8.36 18.03 -1.71
N GLU A 70 -9.16 18.36 -0.71
CA GLU A 70 -8.65 18.91 0.54
C GLU A 70 -8.59 17.81 1.59
N VAL A 71 -7.44 17.67 2.21
CA VAL A 71 -7.16 16.60 3.17
C VAL A 71 -6.56 17.20 4.44
N SER A 72 -6.99 16.67 5.58
CA SER A 72 -6.31 16.87 6.86
C SER A 72 -5.53 15.60 7.20
N PRO A 73 -4.20 15.57 7.07
CA PRO A 73 -3.41 14.43 7.50
C PRO A 73 -3.62 14.14 8.99
N VAL A 74 -3.94 12.89 9.29
CA VAL A 74 -4.20 12.41 10.67
C VAL A 74 -2.94 11.78 11.25
N VAL A 75 -2.24 10.95 10.45
CA VAL A 75 -1.03 10.27 10.86
C VAL A 75 -0.09 10.11 9.68
N GLY A 76 1.14 10.58 9.82
CA GLY A 76 2.23 10.34 8.89
C GLY A 76 2.83 8.95 9.07
N ILE A 77 3.06 8.27 7.95
CA ILE A 77 3.77 6.98 7.91
C ILE A 77 5.19 7.20 7.39
N LYS A 78 5.32 7.95 6.31
CA LYS A 78 6.60 8.30 5.69
C LYS A 78 6.58 9.75 5.22
N GLY A 79 7.76 10.38 5.23
CA GLY A 79 7.97 11.74 4.73
C GLY A 79 7.59 12.83 5.73
N ASN A 80 7.72 14.08 5.29
CA ASN A 80 7.44 15.24 6.12
C ASN A 80 5.95 15.64 6.04
N VAL A 81 5.10 14.88 6.69
CA VAL A 81 3.65 15.09 6.72
C VAL A 81 3.27 16.02 7.86
N LYS A 82 2.56 17.11 7.55
CA LYS A 82 2.06 18.06 8.56
C LYS A 82 0.69 17.64 9.05
N GLU A 83 0.66 16.87 10.12
CA GLU A 83 -0.57 16.37 10.75
C GLU A 83 -1.46 17.52 11.24
N GLY A 84 -2.78 17.34 11.12
CA GLY A 84 -3.80 18.30 11.54
C GLY A 84 -3.84 19.60 10.72
N THR A 85 -3.01 19.73 9.69
CA THR A 85 -2.97 20.91 8.84
C THR A 85 -3.71 20.64 7.54
N LYS A 86 -4.71 21.44 7.21
CA LYS A 86 -5.42 21.35 5.94
C LYS A 86 -4.47 21.55 4.76
N GLN A 87 -4.47 20.62 3.84
CA GLN A 87 -3.67 20.63 2.62
C GLN A 87 -4.57 20.40 1.42
N THR A 88 -4.25 21.05 0.30
CA THR A 88 -4.97 20.87 -0.96
C THR A 88 -4.03 20.22 -1.96
N TYR A 89 -4.50 19.15 -2.58
CA TYR A 89 -3.79 18.44 -3.61
C TYR A 89 -4.57 18.48 -4.92
N ASN A 90 -3.83 18.61 -6.02
CA ASN A 90 -4.41 18.60 -7.36
C ASN A 90 -4.49 17.17 -7.90
N ASN A 91 -5.38 16.97 -8.88
CA ASN A 91 -5.54 15.71 -9.61
C ASN A 91 -5.58 14.48 -8.69
N PRO A 92 -6.53 14.43 -7.74
CA PRO A 92 -6.70 13.28 -6.86
C PRO A 92 -7.06 12.04 -7.67
N ASN A 93 -6.33 10.96 -7.46
CA ASN A 93 -6.50 9.69 -8.14
C ASN A 93 -6.93 8.60 -7.14
N PRO A 94 -8.22 8.27 -7.03
CA PRO A 94 -8.66 7.13 -6.25
C PRO A 94 -8.19 5.84 -6.91
N VAL A 95 -7.38 5.06 -6.20
CA VAL A 95 -6.86 3.80 -6.72
C VAL A 95 -7.84 2.68 -6.41
N GLY A 96 -8.58 2.25 -7.44
CA GLY A 96 -9.68 1.30 -7.34
C GLY A 96 -11.05 1.94 -7.55
N ASP A 97 -12.08 1.09 -7.62
CA ASP A 97 -13.47 1.52 -7.86
C ASP A 97 -14.22 1.68 -6.54
N PHE A 98 -14.23 2.89 -6.00
CA PHE A 98 -14.96 3.22 -4.77
C PHE A 98 -15.45 4.68 -4.76
N ASN A 99 -16.52 4.92 -4.01
CA ASN A 99 -17.03 6.27 -3.81
C ASN A 99 -16.28 6.99 -2.71
N VAL A 100 -15.78 8.18 -3.01
CA VAL A 100 -15.10 9.04 -2.05
C VAL A 100 -16.11 9.74 -1.14
N HIS A 101 -15.91 9.65 0.16
CA HIS A 101 -16.78 10.28 1.16
C HIS A 101 -16.01 11.33 1.97
N VAL A 102 -16.56 12.53 2.03
CA VAL A 102 -16.06 13.60 2.91
C VAL A 102 -16.24 13.18 4.37
N GLY A 103 -15.25 13.48 5.21
CA GLY A 103 -15.18 13.06 6.60
C GLY A 103 -14.65 11.63 6.81
N LYS A 104 -14.31 10.92 5.73
CA LYS A 104 -13.69 9.60 5.82
C LYS A 104 -12.18 9.70 5.67
N VAL A 105 -11.46 8.83 6.36
CA VAL A 105 -10.00 8.73 6.28
C VAL A 105 -9.60 7.70 5.26
N TYR A 106 -8.60 8.05 4.45
CA TYR A 106 -8.00 7.21 3.41
C TYR A 106 -6.49 7.14 3.61
N LEU A 107 -5.85 6.16 3.00
CA LEU A 107 -4.39 6.10 2.86
C LEU A 107 -3.98 6.88 1.63
N PHE A 108 -3.12 7.86 1.79
CA PHE A 108 -2.60 8.71 0.73
C PHE A 108 -1.15 8.40 0.44
N THR A 109 -0.77 8.47 -0.84
CA THR A 109 0.61 8.46 -1.30
C THR A 109 0.84 9.66 -2.21
N TYR A 110 1.91 10.40 -1.96
CA TYR A 110 2.24 11.62 -2.67
C TYR A 110 3.75 11.72 -2.87
N TYR A 111 4.17 12.18 -4.03
CA TYR A 111 5.56 12.52 -4.32
C TYR A 111 5.69 14.03 -4.40
N GLU A 112 6.65 14.59 -3.67
CA GLU A 112 6.90 16.03 -3.70
C GLU A 112 7.30 16.45 -5.11
N GLY A 113 6.52 17.38 -5.69
CA GLY A 113 6.69 17.84 -7.08
C GLY A 113 5.78 17.18 -8.10
N ASP A 114 5.06 16.11 -7.76
CA ASP A 114 4.04 15.54 -8.61
C ASP A 114 2.77 16.40 -8.65
N ASN A 115 2.09 16.32 -9.79
CA ASN A 115 0.82 17.03 -9.99
C ASN A 115 -0.41 16.18 -9.61
N TYR A 116 -0.23 15.05 -8.94
CA TYR A 116 -1.31 14.18 -8.54
C TYR A 116 -1.05 13.54 -7.17
N ILE A 117 -2.10 13.08 -6.53
CA ILE A 117 -2.04 12.33 -5.27
C ILE A 117 -2.87 11.07 -5.41
N ASP A 118 -2.27 9.93 -5.13
CA ASP A 118 -2.98 8.66 -5.07
C ASP A 118 -3.57 8.44 -3.68
N PHE A 119 -4.75 7.82 -3.63
CA PHE A 119 -5.33 7.44 -2.35
C PHE A 119 -6.17 6.17 -2.44
N PHE A 120 -6.23 5.47 -1.31
CA PHE A 120 -6.74 4.11 -1.20
C PHE A 120 -7.77 4.01 -0.08
N GLU A 121 -8.84 3.28 -0.34
CA GLU A 121 -9.66 2.76 0.73
C GLU A 121 -8.95 1.57 1.38
N VAL A 122 -8.95 1.52 2.72
CA VAL A 122 -8.21 0.50 3.47
C VAL A 122 -9.11 -0.21 4.49
N THR A 123 -8.71 -1.42 4.88
CA THR A 123 -9.48 -2.23 5.85
C THR A 123 -9.31 -1.77 7.27
N THR A 124 -8.16 -1.17 7.60
CA THR A 124 -7.80 -0.71 8.94
C THR A 124 -6.73 0.37 8.83
N TYR A 125 -6.55 1.17 9.87
CA TYR A 125 -5.46 2.13 9.97
C TYR A 125 -4.25 1.60 10.73
N ASN A 126 -4.26 0.34 11.09
CA ASN A 126 -3.10 -0.35 11.61
C ASN A 126 -2.25 -0.83 10.43
N THR A 127 -1.10 -0.19 10.21
CA THR A 127 -0.18 -0.53 9.11
C THR A 127 0.27 -1.99 9.11
N ARG A 128 0.32 -2.65 10.27
CA ARG A 128 0.75 -4.06 10.36
C ARG A 128 -0.28 -5.07 9.85
N THR A 129 -1.54 -4.69 9.74
CA THR A 129 -2.64 -5.58 9.31
C THR A 129 -3.50 -4.98 8.21
N LEU A 130 -3.04 -3.87 7.66
CA LEU A 130 -3.74 -3.13 6.61
C LEU A 130 -3.79 -3.95 5.31
N LYS A 131 -4.94 -3.86 4.65
CA LYS A 131 -5.10 -4.24 3.25
C LYS A 131 -5.74 -3.10 2.50
N VAL A 132 -5.25 -2.83 1.30
CA VAL A 132 -5.91 -1.92 0.37
C VAL A 132 -7.13 -2.60 -0.23
N ARG A 133 -8.18 -1.83 -0.49
CA ARG A 133 -9.43 -2.32 -1.04
C ARG A 133 -9.56 -1.97 -2.51
N HIS A 134 -10.39 -2.71 -3.22
CA HIS A 134 -10.77 -2.44 -4.60
C HIS A 134 -9.62 -2.47 -5.62
N VAL A 135 -8.50 -3.05 -5.23
CA VAL A 135 -7.33 -3.26 -6.09
C VAL A 135 -6.80 -4.68 -5.93
N GLU A 136 -6.30 -5.24 -7.02
CA GLU A 136 -5.73 -6.58 -7.06
C GLU A 136 -4.43 -6.57 -7.87
N GLY A 137 -3.56 -7.52 -7.59
CA GLY A 137 -2.34 -7.74 -8.33
C GLY A 137 -1.07 -7.62 -7.50
N PRO A 138 0.04 -8.20 -8.00
CA PRO A 138 1.28 -8.39 -7.24
C PRO A 138 1.94 -7.07 -6.79
N MET A 139 1.68 -5.96 -7.48
CA MET A 139 2.17 -4.65 -7.11
C MET A 139 1.54 -4.19 -5.78
N TRP A 140 0.22 -4.31 -5.67
CA TRP A 140 -0.52 -3.89 -4.47
C TRP A 140 -0.29 -4.83 -3.30
N GLU A 141 -0.11 -6.14 -3.57
CA GLU A 141 0.29 -7.11 -2.55
C GLU A 141 1.67 -6.76 -1.95
N ARG A 142 2.63 -6.32 -2.77
CA ARG A 142 3.93 -5.84 -2.29
C ARG A 142 3.82 -4.54 -1.51
N PHE A 143 2.96 -3.60 -1.96
CA PHE A 143 2.70 -2.37 -1.24
C PHE A 143 2.15 -2.66 0.17
N GLU A 144 1.13 -3.52 0.28
CA GLU A 144 0.61 -4.01 1.55
C GLU A 144 1.68 -4.67 2.41
N GLN A 145 2.46 -5.56 1.81
CA GLN A 145 3.54 -6.25 2.50
C GLN A 145 4.55 -5.26 3.10
N TYR A 146 4.97 -4.27 2.34
CA TYR A 146 5.94 -3.28 2.80
C TYR A 146 5.37 -2.39 3.92
N LEU A 147 4.09 -2.04 3.86
CA LEU A 147 3.39 -1.37 4.96
C LEU A 147 3.35 -2.27 6.20
N ASN A 148 2.92 -3.52 6.04
CA ASN A 148 2.77 -4.48 7.14
C ASN A 148 4.10 -4.83 7.81
N GLU A 149 5.19 -4.83 7.06
CA GLU A 149 6.56 -5.03 7.57
C GLU A 149 7.19 -3.76 8.17
N GLY A 150 6.51 -2.62 8.13
CA GLY A 150 7.01 -1.34 8.62
C GLY A 150 8.16 -0.75 7.78
N LYS A 151 8.34 -1.20 6.54
CA LYS A 151 9.43 -0.71 5.67
C LYS A 151 9.31 0.77 5.33
N TYR A 152 8.09 1.30 5.26
CA TYR A 152 7.83 2.74 5.07
C TYR A 152 7.88 3.53 6.38
N GLY A 153 7.85 2.86 7.51
CA GLY A 153 7.66 3.42 8.84
C GLY A 153 6.36 2.92 9.48
N GLU A 154 6.30 3.00 10.79
CA GLU A 154 5.12 2.59 11.56
C GLU A 154 4.26 3.82 11.87
N ALA A 155 3.01 3.79 11.45
CA ALA A 155 2.04 4.75 11.94
C ALA A 155 1.74 4.45 13.41
N LYS A 156 2.09 5.36 14.28
CA LYS A 156 1.66 5.32 15.69
C LYS A 156 0.22 5.82 15.75
N ILE A 157 -0.72 4.92 15.55
CA ILE A 157 -2.13 5.23 15.74
C ILE A 157 -2.52 4.75 17.13
N ASP A 158 -2.42 5.64 18.09
CA ASP A 158 -3.05 5.45 19.38
C ASP A 158 -4.56 5.67 19.24
N GLY A 159 -5.28 4.56 19.15
CA GLY A 159 -6.59 4.48 19.78
C GLY A 159 -7.83 4.90 19.00
N MET A 160 -7.83 5.39 17.78
CA MET A 160 -9.08 5.63 17.06
C MET A 160 -9.15 4.87 15.75
N MET A 161 -9.75 3.69 15.80
CA MET A 161 -10.27 3.07 14.59
C MET A 161 -11.49 3.87 14.15
N PRO A 162 -11.49 4.56 13.00
CA PRO A 162 -12.68 5.26 12.50
C PRO A 162 -13.79 4.30 12.09
N TYR A 163 -13.53 3.00 12.08
CA TYR A 163 -14.52 1.94 11.95
C TYR A 163 -15.19 1.53 13.26
N THR A 164 -14.96 2.22 14.39
CA THR A 164 -15.72 1.90 15.61
C THR A 164 -17.22 1.92 15.34
N ALA A 165 -17.72 2.87 14.57
CA ALA A 165 -19.11 2.91 14.16
C ALA A 165 -19.51 1.71 13.28
N ASP A 166 -18.67 1.31 12.34
CA ASP A 166 -18.94 0.18 11.44
C ASP A 166 -18.75 -1.16 12.15
N ILE A 167 -17.74 -1.28 13.01
CA ILE A 167 -17.56 -2.44 13.88
C ILE A 167 -18.74 -2.57 14.84
N ILE A 168 -19.20 -1.48 15.44
CA ILE A 168 -20.38 -1.47 16.31
C ILE A 168 -21.61 -1.85 15.52
N ARG A 169 -21.84 -1.27 14.34
CA ARG A 169 -22.96 -1.62 13.45
C ARG A 169 -22.94 -3.08 13.03
N TYR A 170 -21.76 -3.60 12.66
CA TYR A 170 -21.58 -5.00 12.29
C TYR A 170 -21.81 -5.93 13.48
N SER A 171 -21.26 -5.58 14.65
CA SER A 171 -21.46 -6.33 15.89
C SER A 171 -22.92 -6.38 16.30
N ILE A 172 -23.65 -5.28 16.17
CA ILE A 172 -25.10 -5.22 16.44
C ILE A 172 -25.86 -6.09 15.44
N ARG A 173 -25.53 -6.05 14.14
CA ARG A 173 -26.18 -6.87 13.11
C ARG A 173 -25.98 -8.37 13.33
N VAL A 174 -24.84 -8.78 13.89
CA VAL A 174 -24.55 -10.19 14.19
C VAL A 174 -25.10 -10.60 15.56
N ALA A 175 -24.97 -9.76 16.56
CA ALA A 175 -25.41 -10.04 17.93
C ALA A 175 -26.95 -10.02 18.09
N ALA A 176 -27.64 -9.11 17.43
CA ALA A 176 -29.09 -9.00 17.55
C ALA A 176 -29.87 -10.27 17.17
N PRO A 177 -29.60 -10.93 16.02
CA PRO A 177 -30.27 -12.18 15.71
C PRO A 177 -29.87 -13.34 16.65
N ALA A 178 -28.61 -13.38 17.12
CA ALA A 178 -28.18 -14.38 18.09
C ALA A 178 -28.90 -14.24 19.45
N ILE A 179 -29.08 -13.02 19.93
CA ILE A 179 -29.83 -12.70 21.15
C ILE A 179 -31.30 -13.07 20.95
N ALA A 180 -31.91 -12.75 19.80
CA ALA A 180 -33.30 -13.09 19.51
C ALA A 180 -33.50 -14.62 19.50
N VAL A 181 -32.62 -15.38 18.89
CA VAL A 181 -32.68 -16.85 18.89
C VAL A 181 -32.52 -17.41 20.31
N ALA A 182 -31.57 -16.92 21.09
CA ALA A 182 -31.38 -17.34 22.47
C ALA A 182 -32.60 -17.04 23.34
N TRP A 183 -33.23 -15.89 23.13
CA TRP A 183 -34.46 -15.51 23.83
C TRP A 183 -35.64 -16.42 23.49
N VAL A 184 -35.84 -16.74 22.20
CA VAL A 184 -36.89 -17.67 21.76
C VAL A 184 -36.69 -19.07 22.35
N ILE A 185 -35.46 -19.58 22.36
CA ILE A 185 -35.13 -20.90 22.95
C ILE A 185 -35.41 -20.89 24.47
N SER A 186 -34.98 -19.83 25.16
CA SER A 186 -35.21 -19.67 26.59
C SER A 186 -36.71 -19.63 26.94
N ARG A 187 -37.49 -18.89 26.15
CA ARG A 187 -38.94 -18.79 26.32
C ARG A 187 -39.66 -20.14 26.10
N ARG A 188 -39.24 -20.90 25.06
CA ARG A 188 -39.76 -22.24 24.79
C ARG A 188 -39.44 -23.22 25.93
N ARG A 189 -38.25 -23.14 26.53
CA ARG A 189 -37.87 -23.96 27.69
C ARG A 189 -38.74 -23.65 28.92
N LYS A 190 -39.00 -22.39 29.22
CA LYS A 190 -39.86 -21.99 30.35
C LYS A 190 -41.30 -22.49 30.19
N ASN A 191 -41.87 -22.40 28.99
CA ASN A 191 -43.22 -22.88 28.73
C ASN A 191 -43.35 -24.40 28.92
N ARG A 192 -42.37 -25.17 28.47
CA ARG A 192 -42.36 -26.65 28.66
C ARG A 192 -42.20 -27.11 30.13
N LEU A 193 -41.62 -26.26 30.97
CA LEU A 193 -41.48 -26.53 32.41
C LEU A 193 -42.72 -26.14 33.20
N ALA A 194 -43.57 -25.26 32.66
CA ALA A 194 -44.81 -24.83 33.26
C ALA A 194 -46.01 -25.80 32.96
N GLU A 195 -45.83 -26.66 31.93
CA GLU A 195 -46.84 -27.68 31.52
C GLU A 195 -46.62 -29.06 32.18
N LYS A 196 -45.62 -29.20 33.07
CA LYS A 196 -45.36 -30.39 33.89
C LYS A 196 -45.71 -30.11 35.35
#